data_a7897bb11077bdc99fb43e7754c1187d
#
_entry.id   a7897bb11077bdc99fb43e7754c1187d
#
_cell.length_a   1.000
_cell.length_b   1.000
_cell.length_c   1.000
_cell.angle_alpha   90.00
_cell.angle_beta   90.00
_cell.angle_gamma   90.00
#
_symmetry.space_group_name_H-M   'P 1'
#
loop_
_entity.id
_entity.type
_entity.pdbx_description
1 polymer ?
#
loop_
_entity_poly.entity_id
_entity_poly.type
_entity_poly.pdbx_seq_one_letter_code
_entity_poly.pdbx_strand_id
1 'polypeptide(L)'
;MKRLLISLVALASLVLWASAIAQETSECDGVISILRISNYVDTGTEEGLREASSKHDAWYKSHGVTGNKQVVIPLLQYDRETDSFKKDASRVATMHLNSVVSAKSQDHIGDAAWNEFITLYNENTEIAESVIACLPNSLFANEQ
;
A
#
# COMPACT_ATOMS: atom_id res chain seq x y z
N MET A 1 -46.96 49.84 -47.13
CA MET A 1 -45.83 48.89 -47.16
C MET A 1 -45.36 48.70 -45.75
N LYS A 2 -45.80 47.63 -45.08
CA LYS A 2 -45.48 47.30 -43.71
C LYS A 2 -44.38 46.27 -43.69
N ARG A 3 -43.19 46.61 -43.15
CA ARG A 3 -42.06 45.68 -42.98
C ARG A 3 -42.25 44.95 -41.65
N LEU A 4 -42.45 43.65 -41.73
CA LEU A 4 -42.49 42.75 -40.59
C LEU A 4 -41.06 42.37 -40.18
N LEU A 5 -40.62 42.77 -39.01
CA LEU A 5 -39.37 42.37 -38.40
C LEU A 5 -39.63 41.10 -37.59
N ILE A 6 -39.12 39.97 -38.05
CA ILE A 6 -39.14 38.69 -37.32
C ILE A 6 -37.87 38.64 -36.47
N SER A 7 -38.04 38.77 -35.15
CA SER A 7 -36.96 38.57 -34.21
C SER A 7 -36.80 37.06 -33.94
N LEU A 8 -35.66 36.48 -34.39
CA LEU A 8 -35.25 35.14 -34.04
C LEU A 8 -34.61 35.18 -32.64
N VAL A 9 -35.32 34.62 -31.67
CA VAL A 9 -34.77 34.34 -30.33
C VAL A 9 -34.07 32.97 -30.42
N ALA A 10 -32.74 32.98 -30.44
CA ALA A 10 -31.96 31.76 -30.33
C ALA A 10 -31.86 31.36 -28.86
N LEU A 11 -32.58 30.33 -28.46
CA LEU A 11 -32.39 29.68 -27.17
C LEU A 11 -31.12 28.85 -27.21
N ALA A 12 -30.04 29.34 -26.62
CA ALA A 12 -28.83 28.57 -26.38
C ALA A 12 -29.07 27.66 -25.15
N SER A 13 -29.36 26.40 -25.41
CA SER A 13 -29.44 25.35 -24.41
C SER A 13 -28.02 24.99 -23.93
N LEU A 14 -27.56 25.55 -22.81
CA LEU A 14 -26.38 25.13 -22.11
C LEU A 14 -26.64 23.76 -21.46
N VAL A 15 -26.24 22.71 -22.16
CA VAL A 15 -26.15 21.35 -21.59
C VAL A 15 -24.97 21.33 -20.67
N LEU A 16 -25.16 21.51 -19.37
CA LEU A 16 -24.20 21.25 -18.33
C LEU A 16 -23.94 19.74 -18.27
N TRP A 17 -22.89 19.30 -18.89
CA TRP A 17 -22.35 17.95 -18.69
C TRP A 17 -21.74 17.92 -17.29
N ALA A 18 -22.54 17.57 -16.29
CA ALA A 18 -22.03 17.14 -15.00
C ALA A 18 -21.30 15.82 -15.26
N SER A 19 -19.98 15.89 -15.40
CA SER A 19 -19.12 14.71 -15.31
C SER A 19 -19.27 14.20 -13.88
N ALA A 20 -20.15 13.21 -13.68
CA ALA A 20 -20.14 12.39 -12.50
C ALA A 20 -18.81 11.65 -12.51
N ILE A 21 -17.82 12.17 -11.79
CA ILE A 21 -16.64 11.39 -11.41
C ILE A 21 -17.24 10.30 -10.53
N ALA A 22 -17.43 9.12 -11.11
CA ALA A 22 -17.71 7.91 -10.34
C ALA A 22 -16.50 7.74 -9.42
N GLN A 23 -16.67 8.14 -8.16
CA GLN A 23 -15.73 7.81 -7.11
C GLN A 23 -15.83 6.30 -6.99
N GLU A 24 -14.83 5.58 -7.51
CA GLU A 24 -14.71 4.15 -7.27
C GLU A 24 -14.66 3.98 -5.75
N THR A 25 -15.80 3.61 -5.18
CA THR A 25 -15.88 3.24 -3.78
C THR A 25 -15.08 1.96 -3.64
N SER A 26 -13.93 2.05 -2.98
CA SER A 26 -13.17 0.86 -2.62
C SER A 26 -14.11 -0.11 -1.89
N GLU A 27 -14.17 -1.37 -2.34
CA GLU A 27 -14.93 -2.42 -1.65
C GLU A 27 -14.36 -2.74 -0.25
N CYS A 28 -13.26 -2.08 0.13
CA CYS A 28 -12.62 -2.23 1.42
C CYS A 28 -13.10 -1.13 2.39
N ASP A 29 -13.90 -1.52 3.39
CA ASP A 29 -14.23 -0.71 4.56
C ASP A 29 -13.17 -0.90 5.66
N GLY A 30 -11.91 -0.62 5.32
CA GLY A 30 -10.78 -0.84 6.21
C GLY A 30 -9.47 -0.34 5.62
N VAL A 31 -8.38 -0.94 6.07
CA VAL A 31 -7.02 -0.58 5.64
C VAL A 31 -6.55 -1.56 4.55
N ILE A 32 -6.36 -1.06 3.33
CA ILE A 32 -5.77 -1.87 2.26
C ILE A 32 -4.28 -2.06 2.54
N SER A 33 -3.86 -3.32 2.58
CA SER A 33 -2.51 -3.71 2.94
C SER A 33 -1.97 -4.76 1.98
N ILE A 34 -0.65 -4.84 1.85
CA ILE A 34 0.03 -5.88 1.09
C ILE A 34 0.75 -6.78 2.07
N LEU A 35 0.34 -8.04 2.14
CA LEU A 35 1.04 -9.09 2.87
C LEU A 35 1.98 -9.82 1.89
N ARG A 36 3.24 -9.95 2.25
CA ARG A 36 4.22 -10.75 1.51
C ARG A 36 4.77 -11.84 2.40
N ILE A 37 4.80 -13.06 1.88
CA ILE A 37 5.54 -14.18 2.47
C ILE A 37 6.84 -14.31 1.67
N SER A 38 7.96 -14.31 2.37
CA SER A 38 9.29 -14.34 1.76
C SER A 38 10.16 -15.44 2.38
N ASN A 39 11.04 -16.00 1.58
CA ASN A 39 12.12 -16.83 2.07
C ASN A 39 13.32 -15.94 2.43
N TYR A 40 14.04 -16.27 3.50
CA TYR A 40 15.34 -15.66 3.72
C TYR A 40 16.32 -16.15 2.65
N VAL A 41 17.14 -15.25 2.12
CA VAL A 41 18.32 -15.64 1.31
C VAL A 41 19.44 -16.12 2.23
N ASP A 42 20.49 -16.77 1.70
CA ASP A 42 21.51 -17.46 2.50
C ASP A 42 22.14 -16.61 3.63
N THR A 43 22.31 -15.31 3.39
CA THR A 43 22.88 -14.36 4.36
C THR A 43 21.81 -13.45 4.99
N GLY A 44 20.56 -13.65 4.63
CA GLY A 44 19.43 -12.81 5.03
C GLY A 44 19.08 -13.00 6.52
N THR A 45 18.72 -11.91 7.16
CA THR A 45 18.35 -11.89 8.58
C THR A 45 17.05 -11.10 8.82
N GLU A 46 16.38 -11.41 9.92
CA GLU A 46 15.23 -10.60 10.35
C GLU A 46 15.65 -9.17 10.68
N GLU A 47 16.82 -8.98 11.27
CA GLU A 47 17.34 -7.66 11.62
C GLU A 47 17.56 -6.80 10.36
N GLY A 48 18.22 -7.35 9.32
CA GLY A 48 18.41 -6.67 8.04
C GLY A 48 17.09 -6.35 7.35
N LEU A 49 16.10 -7.25 7.42
CA LEU A 49 14.76 -6.99 6.88
C LEU A 49 14.02 -5.89 7.68
N ARG A 50 14.20 -5.80 9.00
CA ARG A 50 13.65 -4.71 9.83
C ARG A 50 14.31 -3.38 9.49
N GLU A 51 15.62 -3.37 9.23
CA GLU A 51 16.31 -2.19 8.77
C GLU A 51 15.77 -1.72 7.40
N ALA A 52 15.60 -2.63 6.44
CA ALA A 52 14.97 -2.34 5.16
C ALA A 52 13.57 -1.75 5.33
N SER A 53 12.74 -2.35 6.20
CA SER A 53 11.40 -1.84 6.50
C SER A 53 11.42 -0.43 7.11
N SER A 54 12.39 -0.14 7.97
CA SER A 54 12.59 1.21 8.54
C SER A 54 12.96 2.24 7.47
N LYS A 55 13.83 1.87 6.50
CA LYS A 55 14.18 2.74 5.37
C LYS A 55 12.97 3.00 4.46
N HIS A 56 12.15 1.97 4.22
CA HIS A 56 10.90 2.10 3.48
C HIS A 56 9.95 3.11 4.14
N ASP A 57 9.74 3.00 5.46
CA ASP A 57 8.88 3.92 6.20
C ASP A 57 9.43 5.36 6.20
N ALA A 58 10.75 5.49 6.33
CA ALA A 58 11.42 6.80 6.28
C ALA A 58 11.28 7.44 4.89
N TRP A 59 11.40 6.64 3.82
CA TRP A 59 11.21 7.11 2.46
C TRP A 59 9.80 7.67 2.24
N TYR A 60 8.75 6.94 2.65
CA TYR A 60 7.38 7.44 2.55
C TYR A 60 7.14 8.72 3.33
N LYS A 61 7.68 8.81 4.56
CA LYS A 61 7.58 10.04 5.37
C LYS A 61 8.25 11.23 4.71
N SER A 62 9.40 11.04 4.07
CA SER A 62 10.11 12.11 3.35
C SER A 62 9.33 12.64 2.14
N HIS A 63 8.40 11.84 1.61
CA HIS A 63 7.50 12.21 0.51
C HIS A 63 6.08 12.59 0.98
N GLY A 64 5.93 12.91 2.28
CA GLY A 64 4.67 13.42 2.84
C GLY A 64 3.61 12.37 3.11
N VAL A 65 3.95 11.08 3.07
CA VAL A 65 3.05 9.96 3.37
C VAL A 65 3.33 9.44 4.78
N THR A 66 2.44 9.76 5.73
CA THR A 66 2.63 9.44 7.16
C THR A 66 1.84 8.24 7.65
N GLY A 67 0.79 7.85 6.94
CA GLY A 67 -0.08 6.70 7.32
C GLY A 67 0.40 5.35 6.84
N ASN A 68 1.54 5.30 6.14
CA ASN A 68 2.13 4.08 5.60
C ASN A 68 3.10 3.46 6.60
N LYS A 69 3.09 2.14 6.73
CA LYS A 69 4.01 1.42 7.61
C LYS A 69 4.26 0.01 7.09
N GLN A 70 5.51 -0.43 7.12
CA GLN A 70 5.86 -1.81 6.87
C GLN A 70 6.30 -2.50 8.17
N VAL A 71 5.65 -3.61 8.51
CA VAL A 71 5.97 -4.42 9.69
C VAL A 71 6.54 -5.76 9.26
N VAL A 72 7.55 -6.23 9.99
CA VAL A 72 8.12 -7.58 9.84
C VAL A 72 7.44 -8.50 10.83
N ILE A 73 6.89 -9.60 10.33
CA ILE A 73 6.10 -10.58 11.08
C ILE A 73 6.83 -11.92 11.04
N PRO A 74 7.45 -12.36 12.15
CA PRO A 74 8.02 -13.69 12.24
C PRO A 74 6.94 -14.76 12.06
N LEU A 75 7.18 -15.71 11.16
CA LEU A 75 6.31 -16.86 11.00
C LEU A 75 6.64 -17.92 12.07
N LEU A 76 5.61 -18.64 12.52
CA LEU A 76 5.74 -19.69 13.51
C LEU A 76 5.31 -21.03 12.91
N GLN A 77 5.98 -22.08 13.32
CA GLN A 77 5.62 -23.46 13.05
C GLN A 77 5.16 -24.12 14.34
N TYR A 78 4.05 -24.82 14.29
CA TYR A 78 3.57 -25.60 15.43
C TYR A 78 4.23 -26.97 15.44
N ASP A 79 4.91 -27.29 16.52
CA ASP A 79 5.52 -28.58 16.81
C ASP A 79 4.54 -29.42 17.63
N ARG A 80 3.97 -30.45 17.04
CA ARG A 80 2.98 -31.32 17.66
C ARG A 80 3.58 -32.27 18.72
N GLU A 81 4.86 -32.57 18.63
CA GLU A 81 5.51 -33.49 19.57
C GLU A 81 5.77 -32.81 20.91
N THR A 82 6.11 -31.51 20.88
CA THR A 82 6.43 -30.72 22.07
C THR A 82 5.30 -29.78 22.49
N ASP A 83 4.17 -29.77 21.78
CA ASP A 83 3.05 -28.84 21.96
C ASP A 83 3.50 -27.38 22.07
N SER A 84 4.39 -26.97 21.15
CA SER A 84 5.02 -25.64 21.20
C SER A 84 5.07 -24.99 19.82
N PHE A 85 5.25 -23.66 19.81
CA PHE A 85 5.51 -22.90 18.61
C PHE A 85 7.00 -22.59 18.49
N LYS A 86 7.56 -22.83 17.32
CA LYS A 86 8.93 -22.48 16.98
C LYS A 86 8.92 -21.44 15.85
N LYS A 87 9.83 -20.50 15.90
CA LYS A 87 10.02 -19.55 14.81
C LYS A 87 10.47 -20.30 13.55
N ASP A 88 9.84 -19.98 12.41
CA ASP A 88 10.30 -20.44 11.10
C ASP A 88 11.61 -19.72 10.74
N ALA A 89 12.72 -20.45 10.73
CA ALA A 89 14.03 -19.88 10.44
C ALA A 89 14.26 -19.62 8.94
N SER A 90 13.38 -20.17 8.08
CA SER A 90 13.52 -20.08 6.62
C SER A 90 12.62 -19.01 5.99
N ARG A 91 11.55 -18.62 6.68
CA ARG A 91 10.53 -17.71 6.13
C ARG A 91 10.13 -16.62 7.10
N VAL A 92 9.66 -15.54 6.52
CA VAL A 92 9.17 -14.36 7.23
C VAL A 92 8.02 -13.74 6.45
N ALA A 93 7.14 -13.02 7.11
CA ALA A 93 6.19 -12.16 6.43
C ALA A 93 6.53 -10.68 6.61
N THR A 94 6.18 -9.85 5.64
CA THR A 94 6.08 -8.41 5.80
C THR A 94 4.67 -7.96 5.47
N MET A 95 4.16 -7.00 6.21
CA MET A 95 2.87 -6.36 5.94
C MET A 95 3.07 -4.87 5.73
N HIS A 96 2.73 -4.42 4.53
CA HIS A 96 2.74 -3.02 4.15
C HIS A 96 1.34 -2.46 4.38
N LEU A 97 1.15 -1.81 5.53
CA LEU A 97 -0.12 -1.21 5.93
C LEU A 97 -0.40 0.07 5.14
N ASN A 98 -1.66 0.28 4.80
CA ASN A 98 -2.15 1.49 4.13
C ASN A 98 -1.43 1.78 2.80
N SER A 99 -1.23 0.73 2.01
CA SER A 99 -0.47 0.79 0.75
C SER A 99 -1.07 1.72 -0.30
N VAL A 100 -2.38 2.00 -0.24
CA VAL A 100 -3.08 2.91 -1.18
C VAL A 100 -2.66 4.37 -1.00
N VAL A 101 -2.27 4.78 0.22
CA VAL A 101 -1.82 6.15 0.50
C VAL A 101 -0.51 6.48 -0.21
N SER A 102 0.19 5.47 -0.70
CA SER A 102 1.48 5.59 -1.38
C SER A 102 1.40 6.16 -2.81
N ALA A 103 0.21 6.33 -3.39
CA ALA A 103 0.06 6.84 -4.76
C ALA A 103 0.73 8.22 -5.00
N LYS A 104 0.80 9.07 -3.97
CA LYS A 104 1.43 10.41 -4.05
C LYS A 104 2.96 10.37 -4.15
N SER A 105 3.59 9.28 -3.77
CA SER A 105 5.05 9.11 -3.78
C SER A 105 5.55 8.29 -4.96
N GLN A 106 4.67 7.80 -5.83
CA GLN A 106 5.05 6.95 -6.97
C GLN A 106 6.00 7.63 -7.95
N ASP A 107 5.89 8.94 -8.11
CA ASP A 107 6.78 9.71 -9.00
C ASP A 107 8.25 9.73 -8.54
N HIS A 108 8.50 9.36 -7.28
CA HIS A 108 9.83 9.31 -6.67
C HIS A 108 10.40 7.89 -6.55
N ILE A 109 9.63 6.86 -6.92
CA ILE A 109 10.10 5.47 -6.94
C ILE A 109 11.32 5.37 -7.87
N GLY A 110 12.40 4.78 -7.33
CA GLY A 110 13.67 4.65 -8.06
C GLY A 110 14.69 5.74 -7.73
N ASP A 111 14.39 6.67 -6.81
CA ASP A 111 15.41 7.56 -6.26
C ASP A 111 16.46 6.77 -5.43
N ALA A 112 17.52 7.45 -5.00
CA ALA A 112 18.63 6.80 -4.29
C ALA A 112 18.18 6.11 -2.99
N ALA A 113 17.29 6.74 -2.22
CA ALA A 113 16.81 6.19 -0.95
C ALA A 113 15.85 5.01 -1.15
N TRP A 114 15.02 5.06 -2.21
CA TRP A 114 14.21 3.92 -2.62
C TRP A 114 15.08 2.73 -3.03
N ASN A 115 16.11 2.98 -3.85
CA ASN A 115 17.01 1.93 -4.32
C ASN A 115 17.81 1.30 -3.17
N GLU A 116 18.21 2.09 -2.16
CA GLU A 116 18.84 1.57 -0.95
C GLU A 116 17.90 0.63 -0.17
N PHE A 117 16.63 1.01 0.01
CA PHE A 117 15.62 0.14 0.61
C PHE A 117 15.48 -1.18 -0.16
N ILE A 118 15.26 -1.11 -1.48
CA ILE A 118 15.06 -2.30 -2.33
C ILE A 118 16.28 -3.22 -2.29
N THR A 119 17.49 -2.66 -2.37
CA THR A 119 18.73 -3.45 -2.28
C THR A 119 18.79 -4.22 -0.97
N LEU A 120 18.61 -3.52 0.15
CA LEU A 120 18.67 -4.14 1.47
C LEU A 120 17.56 -5.16 1.69
N TYR A 121 16.35 -4.91 1.15
CA TYR A 121 15.23 -5.85 1.21
C TYR A 121 15.59 -7.16 0.47
N ASN A 122 16.14 -7.05 -0.74
CA ASN A 122 16.52 -8.20 -1.58
C ASN A 122 17.76 -8.94 -1.07
N GLU A 123 18.66 -8.26 -0.36
CA GLU A 123 19.81 -8.89 0.31
C GLU A 123 19.37 -9.78 1.49
N ASN A 124 18.18 -9.60 2.00
CA ASN A 124 17.67 -10.36 3.14
C ASN A 124 16.60 -11.37 2.76
N THR A 125 15.78 -11.10 1.73
CA THR A 125 14.62 -11.96 1.41
C THR A 125 14.32 -12.02 -0.08
N GLU A 126 13.70 -13.12 -0.49
CA GLU A 126 13.06 -13.30 -1.78
C GLU A 126 11.55 -13.53 -1.57
N ILE A 127 10.72 -12.71 -2.24
CA ILE A 127 9.26 -12.79 -2.13
C ILE A 127 8.77 -14.06 -2.81
N ALA A 128 8.14 -14.96 -2.04
CA ALA A 128 7.51 -16.18 -2.54
C ALA A 128 6.02 -15.95 -2.88
N GLU A 129 5.32 -15.13 -2.09
CA GLU A 129 3.89 -14.85 -2.26
C GLU A 129 3.57 -13.41 -1.89
N SER A 130 2.60 -12.80 -2.59
CA SER A 130 2.10 -11.46 -2.30
C SER A 130 0.58 -11.43 -2.41
N VAL A 131 -0.09 -10.95 -1.36
CA VAL A 131 -1.55 -10.86 -1.29
C VAL A 131 -1.95 -9.43 -0.91
N ILE A 132 -2.93 -8.87 -1.62
CA ILE A 132 -3.58 -7.63 -1.22
C ILE A 132 -4.76 -7.99 -0.31
N ALA A 133 -4.80 -7.41 0.87
CA ALA A 133 -5.80 -7.67 1.89
C ALA A 133 -6.50 -6.39 2.34
N CYS A 134 -7.79 -6.50 2.63
CA CYS A 134 -8.55 -5.48 3.35
C CYS A 134 -8.55 -5.84 4.83
N LEU A 135 -7.82 -5.10 5.64
CA LEU A 135 -7.79 -5.30 7.09
C LEU A 135 -8.91 -4.51 7.76
N PRO A 136 -9.76 -5.15 8.58
CA PRO A 136 -10.85 -4.45 9.24
C PRO A 136 -10.34 -3.41 10.24
N ASN A 137 -11.02 -2.26 10.33
CA ASN A 137 -10.66 -1.17 11.25
C ASN A 137 -10.61 -1.61 12.71
N SER A 138 -11.32 -2.67 13.09
CA SER A 138 -11.30 -3.23 14.45
C SER A 138 -9.91 -3.74 14.89
N LEU A 139 -9.02 -4.07 13.95
CA LEU A 139 -7.63 -4.45 14.30
C LEU A 139 -6.80 -3.27 14.84
N PHE A 140 -7.23 -2.03 14.59
CA PHE A 140 -6.51 -0.81 14.96
C PHE A 140 -7.21 -0.02 16.06
N ALA A 141 -8.39 -0.46 16.52
CA ALA A 141 -9.25 0.28 17.45
C ALA A 141 -8.68 0.44 18.87
N ASN A 142 -7.63 -0.28 19.23
CA ASN A 142 -7.05 -0.27 20.58
C ASN A 142 -5.74 0.54 20.70
N GLU A 143 -5.34 1.28 19.68
CA GLU A 143 -4.12 2.11 19.69
C GLU A 143 -4.39 3.60 20.03
N GLN A 144 -5.49 3.88 20.77
CA GLN A 144 -5.82 5.23 21.24
C GLN A 144 -5.48 5.40 22.72
#